data_a5d33b2c1a522ce84dededb7ac199e3f
#
_entry.id   a5d33b2c1a522ce84dededb7ac199e3f
#
_cell.length_a   1.000
_cell.length_b   1.000
_cell.length_c   1.000
_cell.angle_alpha   90.00
_cell.angle_beta   90.00
_cell.angle_gamma   90.00
#
_symmetry.space_group_name_H-M   'P 1'
#
loop_
_entity.id
_entity.type
_entity.pdbx_description
1 polymer ?
#
loop_
_entity_poly.entity_id
_entity_poly.type
_entity_poly.pdbx_seq_one_letter_code
_entity_poly.pdbx_strand_id
1 'polypeptide(L)'
;MKKYIRPVCAALCGLLLAGCAGTGGADHSDSTAESTEESEAQTLTVDDLEYYTRFRGQDISINVYNWGEYISTGADEGTLNVNAEFTKLTGIKVNYTNYATNEELYAKLKGGGAYYDVIIPSDYMISKMIKENMLQPLDMDNIPNFRYIMPTFVDPAYDPDNAYSVPYTWGTVGIIYNTSMIDIPKEDIDWDILWNPDYADQILMFDNPRDAFAIAEIMMGYSLNTEDPVELNAAANKLKEQ
;
A
#
# COMPACT_ATOMS: atom_id res chain seq x y z
N MET A 1 -28.73 20.21 -14.71
CA MET A 1 -28.12 20.05 -16.06
C MET A 1 -26.72 19.49 -15.87
N LYS A 2 -26.53 18.23 -16.26
CA LYS A 2 -25.24 17.56 -16.13
C LYS A 2 -24.28 17.99 -17.25
N LYS A 3 -23.11 18.50 -16.93
CA LYS A 3 -22.04 18.69 -17.91
C LYS A 3 -20.91 17.69 -17.60
N TYR A 4 -20.75 16.74 -18.49
CA TYR A 4 -19.63 15.81 -18.53
C TYR A 4 -18.41 16.54 -19.12
N ILE A 5 -17.28 16.50 -18.42
CA ILE A 5 -15.98 16.91 -18.96
C ILE A 5 -15.23 15.63 -19.33
N ARG A 6 -14.88 15.51 -20.62
CA ARG A 6 -14.02 14.43 -21.14
C ARG A 6 -12.56 14.85 -21.03
N PRO A 7 -11.64 13.95 -20.68
CA PRO A 7 -10.22 14.24 -20.78
C PRO A 7 -9.75 14.09 -22.23
N VAL A 8 -9.01 15.09 -22.70
CA VAL A 8 -8.31 15.07 -23.98
C VAL A 8 -6.88 14.66 -23.71
N CYS A 9 -6.50 13.45 -24.10
CA CYS A 9 -5.11 13.04 -24.23
C CYS A 9 -4.56 13.58 -25.55
N ALA A 10 -3.61 14.51 -25.49
CA ALA A 10 -2.83 14.95 -26.64
C ALA A 10 -1.45 14.29 -26.58
N ALA A 11 -1.19 13.34 -27.48
CA ALA A 11 0.11 12.80 -27.76
C ALA A 11 0.90 13.81 -28.63
N LEU A 12 2.06 14.25 -28.17
CA LEU A 12 3.01 15.03 -28.97
C LEU A 12 4.24 14.14 -29.23
N CYS A 13 4.31 13.57 -30.44
CA CYS A 13 5.56 13.06 -31.03
C CYS A 13 6.32 14.22 -31.62
N GLY A 14 7.49 14.54 -31.07
CA GLY A 14 8.45 15.49 -31.65
C GLY A 14 9.62 14.76 -32.29
N LEU A 15 9.63 14.70 -33.61
CA LEU A 15 10.81 14.30 -34.41
C LEU A 15 11.85 15.45 -34.40
N LEU A 16 13.07 15.14 -34.07
CA LEU A 16 14.23 15.95 -34.42
C LEU A 16 15.20 15.13 -35.28
N LEU A 17 15.19 15.46 -36.57
CA LEU A 17 16.22 15.09 -37.54
C LEU A 17 17.33 16.14 -37.50
N ALA A 18 18.56 15.73 -37.28
CA ALA A 18 19.73 16.50 -37.66
C ALA A 18 20.71 15.57 -38.36
N GLY A 19 20.89 15.77 -39.63
CA GLY A 19 21.85 15.07 -40.45
C GLY A 19 23.23 15.68 -40.39
N CYS A 20 24.25 14.84 -40.59
CA CYS A 20 25.53 15.28 -41.13
C CYS A 20 26.08 14.15 -42.05
N ALA A 21 26.44 14.58 -43.23
CA ALA A 21 27.01 13.74 -44.29
C ALA A 21 28.47 13.42 -44.02
N GLY A 22 28.93 12.25 -44.46
CA GLY A 22 30.34 11.85 -44.58
C GLY A 22 30.48 10.54 -45.33
N THR A 23 31.08 10.67 -46.49
CA THR A 23 31.30 9.69 -47.53
C THR A 23 32.25 8.54 -47.15
N GLY A 24 32.02 7.33 -47.69
CA GLY A 24 33.04 6.28 -47.82
C GLY A 24 32.46 4.89 -47.84
N GLY A 25 32.44 4.28 -49.04
CA GLY A 25 31.84 2.97 -49.29
C GLY A 25 32.66 1.78 -48.82
N ALA A 26 31.98 0.67 -48.71
CA ALA A 26 32.29 -0.67 -49.21
C ALA A 26 31.30 -1.70 -48.64
N ASP A 27 30.86 -2.56 -49.55
CA ASP A 27 30.04 -3.77 -49.38
C ASP A 27 30.30 -4.60 -48.12
N HIS A 28 29.22 -5.10 -47.47
CA HIS A 28 28.99 -6.53 -47.27
C HIS A 28 27.66 -6.81 -46.56
N SER A 29 26.83 -7.59 -47.23
CA SER A 29 25.92 -8.66 -46.77
C SER A 29 25.17 -8.48 -45.44
N ASP A 30 23.90 -8.21 -45.61
CA ASP A 30 22.72 -8.86 -45.03
C ASP A 30 22.96 -9.92 -43.94
N SER A 31 22.57 -9.60 -42.72
CA SER A 31 21.97 -10.52 -41.77
C SER A 31 21.17 -9.69 -40.73
N THR A 32 19.89 -9.56 -41.00
CA THR A 32 18.89 -9.18 -40.02
C THR A 32 18.88 -10.19 -38.88
N ALA A 33 19.57 -9.88 -37.79
CA ALA A 33 19.33 -10.54 -36.52
C ALA A 33 18.27 -9.71 -35.77
N GLU A 34 17.04 -10.13 -35.87
CA GLU A 34 15.98 -9.80 -34.94
C GLU A 34 16.42 -10.29 -33.56
N SER A 35 16.90 -9.37 -32.72
CA SER A 35 17.05 -9.63 -31.29
C SER A 35 15.64 -9.63 -30.67
N THR A 36 15.03 -10.79 -30.63
CA THR A 36 13.98 -11.08 -29.68
C THR A 36 14.60 -10.96 -28.29
N GLU A 37 14.41 -9.83 -27.64
CA GLU A 37 14.57 -9.75 -26.18
C GLU A 37 13.50 -10.67 -25.58
N GLU A 38 13.88 -11.93 -25.34
CA GLU A 38 13.14 -12.78 -24.43
C GLU A 38 13.21 -12.08 -23.06
N SER A 39 12.07 -11.54 -22.65
CA SER A 39 11.86 -11.11 -21.26
C SER A 39 12.23 -12.30 -20.37
N GLU A 40 13.40 -12.25 -19.72
CA GLU A 40 13.78 -13.22 -18.71
C GLU A 40 12.69 -13.19 -17.63
N ALA A 41 11.86 -14.24 -17.63
CA ALA A 41 10.87 -14.43 -16.59
C ALA A 41 11.60 -14.46 -15.25
N GLN A 42 11.36 -13.47 -14.39
CA GLN A 42 11.95 -13.43 -13.07
C GLN A 42 11.62 -14.73 -12.33
N THR A 43 12.64 -15.55 -12.13
CA THR A 43 12.48 -16.79 -11.37
C THR A 43 12.49 -16.45 -9.90
N LEU A 44 11.34 -16.61 -9.23
CA LEU A 44 11.25 -16.48 -7.78
C LEU A 44 12.11 -17.56 -7.12
N THR A 45 13.11 -17.13 -6.36
CA THR A 45 13.87 -18.02 -5.46
C THR A 45 13.20 -18.02 -4.10
N VAL A 46 12.85 -19.19 -3.59
CA VAL A 46 12.18 -19.37 -2.30
C VAL A 46 13.03 -20.30 -1.46
N ASP A 47 13.37 -19.87 -0.26
CA ASP A 47 13.98 -20.74 0.75
C ASP A 47 12.96 -21.82 1.15
N ASP A 48 13.42 -23.04 1.42
CA ASP A 48 12.56 -24.16 1.84
C ASP A 48 11.39 -24.48 0.90
N LEU A 49 11.69 -24.62 -0.39
CA LEU A 49 10.69 -24.91 -1.42
C LEU A 49 9.79 -26.12 -1.05
N GLU A 50 10.34 -27.15 -0.43
CA GLU A 50 9.61 -28.34 0.03
C GLU A 50 8.53 -27.98 1.05
N TYR A 51 8.87 -27.10 2.00
CA TYR A 51 7.91 -26.60 3.00
C TYR A 51 6.72 -25.93 2.35
N TYR A 52 6.92 -25.05 1.38
CA TYR A 52 5.84 -24.31 0.73
C TYR A 52 5.05 -25.16 -0.28
N THR A 53 5.67 -26.17 -0.88
CA THR A 53 4.99 -27.02 -1.88
C THR A 53 4.23 -28.20 -1.28
N ARG A 54 4.32 -28.45 0.02
CA ARG A 54 3.68 -29.57 0.73
C ARG A 54 2.16 -29.63 0.60
N PHE A 55 1.52 -28.51 0.27
CA PHE A 55 0.07 -28.43 0.12
C PHE A 55 -0.43 -28.65 -1.31
N ARG A 56 0.49 -28.82 -2.28
CA ARG A 56 0.11 -29.04 -3.68
C ARG A 56 -0.73 -30.33 -3.82
N GLY A 57 -1.78 -30.20 -4.62
CA GLY A 57 -2.72 -31.32 -4.85
C GLY A 57 -3.78 -31.46 -3.76
N GLN A 58 -3.77 -30.60 -2.74
CA GLN A 58 -4.85 -30.49 -1.76
C GLN A 58 -5.78 -29.34 -2.19
N ASP A 59 -7.11 -29.54 -2.05
CA ASP A 59 -8.09 -28.47 -2.38
C ASP A 59 -8.26 -27.52 -1.19
N ILE A 60 -7.21 -26.72 -0.96
CA ILE A 60 -7.15 -25.74 0.15
C ILE A 60 -7.35 -24.35 -0.42
N SER A 61 -8.13 -23.53 0.28
CA SER A 61 -8.23 -22.09 0.02
C SER A 61 -8.16 -21.31 1.32
N ILE A 62 -7.63 -20.07 1.23
CA ILE A 62 -7.62 -19.09 2.30
C ILE A 62 -8.35 -17.82 1.90
N ASN A 63 -9.00 -17.18 2.86
CA ASN A 63 -9.68 -15.90 2.70
C ASN A 63 -8.79 -14.80 3.28
N VAL A 64 -8.40 -13.85 2.44
CA VAL A 64 -7.52 -12.74 2.81
C VAL A 64 -8.27 -11.41 2.69
N TYR A 65 -8.17 -10.56 3.70
CA TYR A 65 -8.81 -9.25 3.74
C TYR A 65 -7.77 -8.17 3.98
N ASN A 66 -7.54 -7.32 2.98
CA ASN A 66 -6.45 -6.35 2.97
C ASN A 66 -6.92 -4.99 2.45
N TRP A 67 -6.08 -3.99 2.58
CA TRP A 67 -6.22 -2.69 1.93
C TRP A 67 -6.15 -2.81 0.41
N GLY A 68 -6.72 -1.80 -0.30
CA GLY A 68 -6.82 -1.81 -1.75
C GLY A 68 -5.48 -1.97 -2.48
N GLU A 69 -4.51 -1.16 -2.12
CA GLU A 69 -3.25 -1.02 -2.88
C GLU A 69 -2.03 -1.66 -2.17
N TYR A 70 -2.25 -2.60 -1.25
CA TYR A 70 -1.18 -3.17 -0.41
C TYR A 70 -0.54 -4.43 -0.98
N ILE A 71 -0.91 -4.86 -2.18
CA ILE A 71 -0.31 -6.03 -2.83
C ILE A 71 -0.27 -5.82 -4.35
N SER A 72 0.81 -6.28 -4.99
CA SER A 72 0.89 -6.25 -6.45
C SER A 72 -0.05 -7.28 -7.07
N THR A 73 -0.89 -6.82 -7.99
CA THR A 73 -1.83 -7.65 -8.75
C THR A 73 -1.30 -8.07 -10.12
N GLY A 74 -0.11 -7.60 -10.51
CA GLY A 74 0.43 -7.79 -11.85
C GLY A 74 -0.24 -6.94 -12.92
N ALA A 75 -0.94 -5.85 -12.52
CA ALA A 75 -1.60 -4.95 -13.46
C ALA A 75 -0.62 -4.01 -14.17
N ASP A 76 0.48 -3.67 -13.52
CA ASP A 76 1.51 -2.82 -14.06
C ASP A 76 2.58 -3.65 -14.77
N GLU A 77 3.14 -3.11 -15.86
CA GLU A 77 4.18 -3.78 -16.64
C GLU A 77 5.40 -4.11 -15.76
N GLY A 78 5.88 -5.34 -15.85
CA GLY A 78 7.02 -5.83 -15.06
C GLY A 78 6.70 -6.17 -13.60
N THR A 79 5.45 -6.10 -13.17
CA THR A 79 5.04 -6.50 -11.81
C THR A 79 4.47 -7.92 -11.76
N LEU A 80 4.61 -8.57 -10.61
CA LEU A 80 4.08 -9.92 -10.38
C LEU A 80 2.67 -9.86 -9.76
N ASN A 81 1.81 -10.79 -10.16
CA ASN A 81 0.60 -11.06 -9.38
C ASN A 81 0.97 -11.96 -8.20
N VAL A 82 1.15 -11.35 -7.03
CA VAL A 82 1.64 -12.03 -5.83
C VAL A 82 0.72 -13.19 -5.39
N ASN A 83 -0.60 -12.98 -5.41
CA ASN A 83 -1.56 -14.04 -5.05
C ASN A 83 -1.53 -15.21 -6.04
N ALA A 84 -1.36 -14.94 -7.32
CA ALA A 84 -1.24 -15.98 -8.34
C ALA A 84 0.07 -16.77 -8.18
N GLU A 85 1.19 -16.11 -7.93
CA GLU A 85 2.47 -16.77 -7.69
C GLU A 85 2.46 -17.57 -6.38
N PHE A 86 1.83 -17.07 -5.32
CA PHE A 86 1.61 -17.84 -4.09
C PHE A 86 0.81 -19.12 -4.36
N THR A 87 -0.28 -19.02 -5.10
CA THR A 87 -1.11 -20.18 -5.46
C THR A 87 -0.32 -21.18 -6.33
N LYS A 88 0.44 -20.70 -7.30
CA LYS A 88 1.30 -21.53 -8.16
C LYS A 88 2.39 -22.24 -7.35
N LEU A 89 2.97 -21.56 -6.36
CA LEU A 89 3.99 -22.12 -5.49
C LEU A 89 3.40 -23.17 -4.54
N THR A 90 2.34 -22.83 -3.84
CA THR A 90 1.83 -23.63 -2.71
C THR A 90 0.71 -24.60 -3.05
N GLY A 91 -0.03 -24.33 -4.13
CA GLY A 91 -1.29 -25.01 -4.44
C GLY A 91 -2.51 -24.48 -3.67
N ILE A 92 -2.31 -23.52 -2.75
CA ILE A 92 -3.37 -22.92 -1.94
C ILE A 92 -4.03 -21.78 -2.73
N LYS A 93 -5.35 -21.83 -2.90
CA LYS A 93 -6.10 -20.74 -3.54
C LYS A 93 -6.27 -19.57 -2.59
N VAL A 94 -6.14 -18.35 -3.09
CA VAL A 94 -6.34 -17.11 -2.32
C VAL A 94 -7.65 -16.44 -2.76
N ASN A 95 -8.62 -16.41 -1.85
CA ASN A 95 -9.83 -15.59 -1.99
C ASN A 95 -9.53 -14.21 -1.39
N TYR A 96 -9.17 -13.27 -2.25
CA TYR A 96 -8.70 -11.96 -1.83
C TYR A 96 -9.81 -10.91 -1.93
N THR A 97 -10.02 -10.15 -0.86
CA THR A 97 -10.98 -9.07 -0.79
C THR A 97 -10.36 -7.84 -0.14
N ASN A 98 -10.92 -6.65 -0.45
CA ASN A 98 -10.40 -5.39 0.05
C ASN A 98 -11.40 -4.70 0.98
N TYR A 99 -10.88 -3.81 1.82
CA TYR A 99 -11.61 -2.87 2.64
C TYR A 99 -11.01 -1.46 2.53
N ALA A 100 -11.82 -0.45 2.84
CA ALA A 100 -11.42 0.93 2.73
C ALA A 100 -10.89 1.51 4.05
N THR A 101 -11.41 1.06 5.21
CA THR A 101 -11.04 1.56 6.54
C THR A 101 -10.91 0.42 7.56
N ASN A 102 -10.08 0.60 8.59
CA ASN A 102 -9.97 -0.35 9.70
C ASN A 102 -11.31 -0.55 10.42
N GLU A 103 -12.14 0.49 10.46
CA GLU A 103 -13.46 0.46 11.08
C GLU A 103 -14.42 -0.43 10.30
N GLU A 104 -14.37 -0.41 8.97
CA GLU A 104 -15.12 -1.32 8.10
C GLU A 104 -14.71 -2.76 8.36
N LEU A 105 -13.39 -3.05 8.33
CA LEU A 105 -12.85 -4.37 8.65
C LEU A 105 -13.35 -4.85 10.02
N TYR A 106 -13.18 -4.03 11.04
CA TYR A 106 -13.56 -4.37 12.40
C TYR A 106 -15.07 -4.63 12.52
N ALA A 107 -15.91 -3.76 11.97
CA ALA A 107 -17.37 -3.92 12.02
C ALA A 107 -17.84 -5.20 11.34
N LYS A 108 -17.25 -5.53 10.20
CA LYS A 108 -17.56 -6.75 9.45
C LYS A 108 -17.20 -8.01 10.21
N LEU A 109 -16.03 -8.05 10.84
CA LEU A 109 -15.59 -9.18 11.64
C LEU A 109 -16.41 -9.34 12.93
N LYS A 110 -16.66 -8.22 13.62
CA LYS A 110 -17.45 -8.21 14.87
C LYS A 110 -18.91 -8.61 14.65
N GLY A 111 -19.45 -8.31 13.46
CA GLY A 111 -20.79 -8.74 13.07
C GLY A 111 -20.94 -10.24 12.85
N GLY A 112 -19.85 -11.02 12.83
CA GLY A 112 -19.85 -12.50 12.77
C GLY A 112 -20.33 -13.09 11.45
N GLY A 113 -20.53 -12.28 10.41
CA GLY A 113 -21.02 -12.72 9.10
C GLY A 113 -19.93 -13.11 8.10
N ALA A 114 -18.67 -12.98 8.45
CA ALA A 114 -17.55 -13.25 7.57
C ALA A 114 -16.40 -13.92 8.32
N TYR A 115 -15.73 -14.85 7.66
CA TYR A 115 -14.55 -15.54 8.16
C TYR A 115 -13.37 -15.23 7.24
N TYR A 116 -12.27 -14.81 7.84
CA TYR A 116 -11.00 -14.59 7.17
C TYR A 116 -9.89 -15.34 7.89
N ASP A 117 -8.99 -15.92 7.10
CA ASP A 117 -7.82 -16.63 7.61
C ASP A 117 -6.68 -15.65 7.87
N VAL A 118 -6.59 -14.60 7.04
CA VAL A 118 -5.56 -13.54 7.16
C VAL A 118 -6.23 -12.18 6.97
N ILE A 119 -5.92 -11.26 7.88
CA ILE A 119 -6.33 -9.84 7.81
C ILE A 119 -5.10 -8.95 7.97
N ILE A 120 -5.09 -7.79 7.33
CA ILE A 120 -3.95 -6.86 7.36
C ILE A 120 -4.38 -5.48 7.88
N PRO A 121 -4.76 -5.34 9.15
CA PRO A 121 -5.14 -4.05 9.74
C PRO A 121 -3.92 -3.25 10.22
N SER A 122 -4.15 -1.98 10.55
CA SER A 122 -3.15 -1.14 11.21
C SER A 122 -2.94 -1.55 12.67
N ASP A 123 -1.81 -1.18 13.23
CA ASP A 123 -1.33 -1.48 14.59
C ASP A 123 -2.36 -1.18 15.70
N TYR A 124 -2.98 0.00 15.68
CA TYR A 124 -4.00 0.37 16.67
C TYR A 124 -5.23 -0.55 16.63
N MET A 125 -5.59 -1.02 15.43
CA MET A 125 -6.70 -1.95 15.26
C MET A 125 -6.32 -3.35 15.73
N ILE A 126 -5.07 -3.80 15.49
CA ILE A 126 -4.53 -5.05 16.06
C ILE A 126 -4.62 -4.99 17.58
N SER A 127 -4.12 -3.91 18.21
CA SER A 127 -4.22 -3.72 19.67
C SER A 127 -5.65 -3.84 20.20
N LYS A 128 -6.61 -3.21 19.49
CA LYS A 128 -8.04 -3.31 19.84
C LYS A 128 -8.56 -4.73 19.73
N MET A 129 -8.25 -5.40 18.64
CA MET A 129 -8.75 -6.77 18.38
C MET A 129 -8.14 -7.80 19.31
N ILE A 130 -6.87 -7.63 19.75
CA ILE A 130 -6.25 -8.46 20.81
C ILE A 130 -7.02 -8.30 22.11
N LYS A 131 -7.27 -7.06 22.55
CA LYS A 131 -8.04 -6.76 23.78
C LYS A 131 -9.45 -7.36 23.77
N GLU A 132 -10.05 -7.51 22.61
CA GLU A 132 -11.38 -8.07 22.41
C GLU A 132 -11.36 -9.58 22.10
N ASN A 133 -10.21 -10.24 22.14
CA ASN A 133 -10.02 -11.67 21.83
C ASN A 133 -10.56 -12.06 20.44
N MET A 134 -10.34 -11.19 19.45
CA MET A 134 -10.80 -11.42 18.07
C MET A 134 -9.73 -12.07 17.19
N LEU A 135 -8.47 -12.16 17.65
CA LEU A 135 -7.36 -12.72 16.92
C LEU A 135 -6.92 -14.06 17.52
N GLN A 136 -6.38 -14.92 16.67
CA GLN A 136 -5.75 -16.17 17.08
C GLN A 136 -4.26 -15.95 17.31
N PRO A 137 -3.66 -16.54 18.37
CA PRO A 137 -2.21 -16.53 18.52
C PRO A 137 -1.52 -17.20 17.34
N LEU A 138 -0.36 -16.68 16.95
CA LEU A 138 0.47 -17.25 15.90
C LEU A 138 1.33 -18.39 16.47
N ASP A 139 1.51 -19.43 15.67
CA ASP A 139 2.54 -20.43 15.88
C ASP A 139 3.80 -19.99 15.09
N MET A 140 4.73 -19.35 15.78
CA MET A 140 5.94 -18.78 15.18
C MET A 140 6.87 -19.84 14.58
N ASP A 141 6.79 -21.09 15.01
CA ASP A 141 7.56 -22.21 14.42
C ASP A 141 7.12 -22.47 12.97
N ASN A 142 5.91 -22.07 12.62
CA ASN A 142 5.37 -22.12 11.25
C ASN A 142 5.67 -20.88 10.42
N ILE A 143 6.39 -19.89 10.96
CA ILE A 143 6.69 -18.62 10.28
C ILE A 143 8.23 -18.40 10.21
N PRO A 144 8.98 -19.28 9.54
CA PRO A 144 10.45 -19.22 9.54
C PRO A 144 11.00 -17.92 8.91
N ASN A 145 10.23 -17.28 8.04
CA ASN A 145 10.61 -16.02 7.39
C ASN A 145 10.47 -14.80 8.31
N PHE A 146 9.92 -14.94 9.50
CA PHE A 146 9.93 -13.88 10.52
C PHE A 146 11.32 -13.32 10.79
N ARG A 147 12.36 -14.16 10.63
CA ARG A 147 13.79 -13.78 10.74
C ARG A 147 14.22 -12.63 9.81
N TYR A 148 13.45 -12.36 8.75
CA TYR A 148 13.73 -11.26 7.80
C TYR A 148 13.03 -9.95 8.18
N ILE A 149 12.21 -9.95 9.22
CA ILE A 149 11.59 -8.71 9.72
C ILE A 149 12.69 -7.82 10.31
N MET A 150 12.64 -6.54 9.96
CA MET A 150 13.60 -5.55 10.48
C MET A 150 13.46 -5.45 12.02
N PRO A 151 14.58 -5.45 12.76
CA PRO A 151 14.55 -5.45 14.23
C PRO A 151 13.71 -4.35 14.86
N THR A 152 13.59 -3.19 14.19
CA THR A 152 12.79 -2.05 14.67
C THR A 152 11.27 -2.33 14.71
N PHE A 153 10.80 -3.39 14.03
CA PHE A 153 9.39 -3.78 13.99
C PHE A 153 9.12 -5.09 14.75
N VAL A 154 10.13 -5.66 15.38
CA VAL A 154 10.00 -6.85 16.22
C VAL A 154 9.61 -6.44 17.62
N ASP A 155 8.73 -7.20 18.28
CA ASP A 155 8.24 -6.97 19.64
C ASP A 155 7.62 -5.57 19.83
N PRO A 156 6.62 -5.20 19.02
CA PRO A 156 6.01 -3.89 19.12
C PRO A 156 5.10 -3.79 20.36
N ALA A 157 5.02 -2.61 20.96
CA ALA A 157 4.24 -2.38 22.16
C ALA A 157 2.73 -2.72 22.05
N TYR A 158 2.19 -2.74 20.82
CA TYR A 158 0.79 -3.10 20.57
C TYR A 158 0.54 -4.63 20.51
N ASP A 159 1.59 -5.42 20.30
CA ASP A 159 1.56 -6.89 20.24
C ASP A 159 2.89 -7.46 20.76
N PRO A 160 3.09 -7.49 22.09
CA PRO A 160 4.30 -8.02 22.69
C PRO A 160 4.61 -9.44 22.23
N ASP A 161 5.89 -9.73 22.01
CA ASP A 161 6.41 -11.00 21.51
C ASP A 161 5.90 -11.37 20.10
N ASN A 162 5.23 -10.45 19.37
CA ASN A 162 4.55 -10.75 18.11
C ASN A 162 3.61 -11.96 18.20
N ALA A 163 2.88 -12.04 19.31
CA ALA A 163 2.04 -13.21 19.60
C ALA A 163 0.85 -13.38 18.63
N TYR A 164 0.41 -12.30 17.98
CA TYR A 164 -0.79 -12.27 17.14
C TYR A 164 -0.55 -11.73 15.73
N SER A 165 0.57 -11.04 15.50
CA SER A 165 0.80 -10.37 14.21
C SER A 165 2.23 -10.45 13.72
N VAL A 166 2.37 -10.35 12.39
CA VAL A 166 3.65 -10.18 11.70
C VAL A 166 3.62 -8.83 10.99
N PRO A 167 4.63 -7.96 11.15
CA PRO A 167 4.73 -6.71 10.42
C PRO A 167 4.72 -6.95 8.91
N TYR A 168 3.83 -6.26 8.20
CA TYR A 168 3.67 -6.41 6.74
C TYR A 168 4.29 -5.25 5.98
N THR A 169 3.91 -4.02 6.33
CA THR A 169 4.43 -2.81 5.71
C THR A 169 4.34 -1.64 6.68
N TRP A 170 5.07 -0.59 6.40
CA TRP A 170 5.00 0.69 7.09
C TRP A 170 5.09 1.82 6.08
N GLY A 171 4.67 3.00 6.46
CA GLY A 171 4.72 4.17 5.61
C GLY A 171 4.76 5.46 6.41
N THR A 172 4.94 6.55 5.71
CA THR A 172 4.86 7.90 6.25
C THR A 172 3.68 8.64 5.63
N VAL A 173 3.06 9.49 6.41
CA VAL A 173 2.04 10.43 5.93
C VAL A 173 2.73 11.74 5.55
N GLY A 174 2.32 12.34 4.43
CA GLY A 174 2.88 13.58 3.93
C GLY A 174 1.89 14.35 3.06
N ILE A 175 2.27 15.56 2.69
CA ILE A 175 1.50 16.43 1.81
C ILE A 175 1.91 16.18 0.36
N ILE A 176 0.95 15.87 -0.49
CA ILE A 176 1.12 15.86 -1.95
C ILE A 176 0.41 17.09 -2.51
N TYR A 177 1.12 17.88 -3.29
CA TYR A 177 0.56 19.09 -3.87
C TYR A 177 0.96 19.27 -5.34
N ASN A 178 0.10 19.97 -6.08
CA ASN A 178 0.36 20.31 -7.47
C ASN A 178 1.18 21.61 -7.56
N THR A 179 2.43 21.48 -7.98
CA THR A 179 3.37 22.62 -8.11
C THR A 179 2.97 23.68 -9.14
N SER A 180 2.01 23.38 -10.03
CA SER A 180 1.46 24.38 -10.94
C SER A 180 0.30 25.19 -10.34
N MET A 181 -0.20 24.79 -9.17
CA MET A 181 -1.34 25.47 -8.51
C MET A 181 -0.91 26.15 -7.20
N ILE A 182 0.20 25.72 -6.61
CA ILE A 182 0.70 26.24 -5.34
C ILE A 182 2.03 26.96 -5.60
N ASP A 183 2.03 28.27 -5.40
CA ASP A 183 3.20 29.14 -5.54
C ASP A 183 3.80 29.48 -4.14
N ILE A 184 4.12 28.41 -3.39
CA ILE A 184 4.78 28.48 -2.09
C ILE A 184 6.11 27.72 -2.22
N PRO A 185 7.25 28.25 -1.74
CA PRO A 185 8.49 27.49 -1.68
C PRO A 185 8.31 26.17 -0.93
N LYS A 186 8.91 25.10 -1.43
CA LYS A 186 8.75 23.75 -0.85
C LYS A 186 9.11 23.69 0.64
N GLU A 187 10.11 24.46 1.04
CA GLU A 187 10.60 24.60 2.41
C GLU A 187 9.62 25.29 3.37
N ASP A 188 8.65 26.03 2.82
CA ASP A 188 7.63 26.75 3.58
C ASP A 188 6.28 26.00 3.61
N ILE A 189 6.21 24.83 2.98
CA ILE A 189 5.00 23.99 3.00
C ILE A 189 5.01 23.14 4.25
N ASP A 190 4.02 23.36 5.11
CA ASP A 190 3.72 22.58 6.30
C ASP A 190 2.25 22.16 6.35
N TRP A 191 1.84 21.58 7.46
CA TRP A 191 0.46 21.09 7.61
C TRP A 191 -0.58 22.22 7.61
N ASP A 192 -0.21 23.48 7.89
CA ASP A 192 -1.13 24.62 7.91
C ASP A 192 -1.73 24.91 6.53
N ILE A 193 -1.07 24.48 5.46
CA ILE A 193 -1.58 24.62 4.09
C ILE A 193 -2.96 23.94 3.91
N LEU A 194 -3.22 22.88 4.66
CA LEU A 194 -4.49 22.15 4.60
C LEU A 194 -5.68 22.94 5.21
N TRP A 195 -5.41 24.07 5.86
CA TRP A 195 -6.41 25.00 6.38
C TRP A 195 -6.31 26.39 5.75
N ASN A 196 -5.51 26.53 4.71
CA ASN A 196 -5.39 27.82 4.00
C ASN A 196 -6.68 28.06 3.17
N PRO A 197 -7.42 29.16 3.45
CA PRO A 197 -8.67 29.45 2.75
C PRO A 197 -8.51 29.71 1.24
N ASP A 198 -7.28 30.04 0.79
CA ASP A 198 -7.00 30.22 -0.64
C ASP A 198 -7.13 28.90 -1.43
N TYR A 199 -7.05 27.78 -0.75
CA TYR A 199 -7.18 26.43 -1.33
C TYR A 199 -8.48 25.73 -0.94
N ALA A 200 -9.46 26.44 -0.42
CA ALA A 200 -10.77 25.88 -0.10
C ALA A 200 -11.37 25.14 -1.31
N ASP A 201 -12.04 24.04 -1.06
CA ASP A 201 -12.60 23.14 -2.08
C ASP A 201 -11.56 22.45 -2.99
N GLN A 202 -10.26 22.57 -2.71
CA GLN A 202 -9.17 21.94 -3.46
C GLN A 202 -8.33 20.99 -2.62
N ILE A 203 -8.70 20.81 -1.37
CA ILE A 203 -8.00 19.97 -0.39
C ILE A 203 -8.68 18.60 -0.31
N LEU A 204 -7.88 17.55 -0.28
CA LEU A 204 -8.30 16.20 -0.01
C LEU A 204 -7.67 15.74 1.29
N MET A 205 -8.49 15.34 2.25
CA MET A 205 -8.09 14.73 3.50
C MET A 205 -8.36 13.22 3.46
N PHE A 206 -7.63 12.45 4.26
CA PHE A 206 -7.89 11.02 4.43
C PHE A 206 -9.30 10.75 4.94
N ASP A 207 -9.92 9.70 4.40
CA ASP A 207 -11.13 9.10 4.94
C ASP A 207 -10.82 8.12 6.11
N ASN A 208 -9.56 8.01 6.51
CA ASN A 208 -9.14 7.29 7.69
C ASN A 208 -9.13 8.24 8.89
N PRO A 209 -10.00 8.06 9.90
CA PRO A 209 -10.10 8.98 11.04
C PRO A 209 -8.79 9.09 11.82
N ARG A 210 -8.05 8.00 11.96
CA ARG A 210 -6.78 7.99 12.71
C ARG A 210 -5.75 8.92 12.09
N ASP A 211 -5.56 8.85 10.77
CA ASP A 211 -4.60 9.68 10.06
C ASP A 211 -5.04 11.15 10.00
N ALA A 212 -6.35 11.41 9.80
CA ALA A 212 -6.87 12.77 9.81
C ALA A 212 -6.68 13.44 11.19
N PHE A 213 -7.00 12.74 12.28
CA PHE A 213 -6.75 13.23 13.64
C PHE A 213 -5.27 13.47 13.91
N ALA A 214 -4.40 12.54 13.49
CA ALA A 214 -2.96 12.66 13.64
C ALA A 214 -2.40 13.95 13.05
N ILE A 215 -2.88 14.38 11.89
CA ILE A 215 -2.47 15.64 11.26
C ILE A 215 -2.87 16.84 12.15
N ALA A 216 -4.11 16.89 12.61
CA ALA A 216 -4.57 17.97 13.48
C ALA A 216 -3.84 17.96 14.83
N GLU A 217 -3.59 16.80 15.41
CA GLU A 217 -2.83 16.64 16.66
C GLU A 217 -1.39 17.14 16.52
N ILE A 218 -0.69 16.78 15.44
CA ILE A 218 0.67 17.29 15.15
C ILE A 218 0.68 18.81 15.08
N MET A 219 -0.26 19.41 14.33
CA MET A 219 -0.35 20.86 14.19
C MET A 219 -0.57 21.56 15.53
N MET A 220 -1.33 20.94 16.43
CA MET A 220 -1.63 21.48 17.74
C MET A 220 -0.57 21.13 18.80
N GLY A 221 0.48 20.36 18.42
CA GLY A 221 1.56 19.95 19.32
C GLY A 221 1.14 18.85 20.30
N TYR A 222 0.08 18.11 20.00
CA TYR A 222 -0.41 16.99 20.81
C TYR A 222 0.29 15.67 20.44
N SER A 223 0.17 14.70 21.33
CA SER A 223 0.63 13.33 21.03
C SER A 223 -0.32 12.66 20.05
N LEU A 224 0.24 11.94 19.05
CA LEU A 224 -0.54 11.09 18.11
C LEU A 224 -1.28 9.94 18.81
N ASN A 225 -0.96 9.68 20.07
CA ASN A 225 -1.57 8.66 20.90
C ASN A 225 -2.22 9.27 22.14
N THR A 226 -2.67 10.54 22.06
CA THR A 226 -3.38 11.16 23.16
C THR A 226 -4.69 10.43 23.43
N GLU A 227 -4.99 10.27 24.71
CA GLU A 227 -6.28 9.79 25.21
C GLU A 227 -7.04 10.90 25.96
N ASP A 228 -6.49 12.12 26.00
CA ASP A 228 -7.12 13.26 26.64
C ASP A 228 -8.33 13.75 25.82
N PRO A 229 -9.55 13.68 26.41
CA PRO A 229 -10.75 14.13 25.70
C PRO A 229 -10.72 15.62 25.30
N VAL A 230 -9.96 16.44 25.98
CA VAL A 230 -9.83 17.87 25.66
C VAL A 230 -9.02 18.04 24.38
N GLU A 231 -7.88 17.35 24.27
CA GLU A 231 -7.04 17.36 23.08
C GLU A 231 -7.76 16.75 21.87
N LEU A 232 -8.42 15.60 22.04
CA LEU A 232 -9.22 14.96 21.00
C LEU A 232 -10.36 15.85 20.50
N ASN A 233 -11.07 16.53 21.39
CA ASN A 233 -12.11 17.47 21.00
C ASN A 233 -11.54 18.69 20.27
N ALA A 234 -10.38 19.19 20.68
CA ALA A 234 -9.70 20.27 20.01
C ALA A 234 -9.30 19.88 18.56
N ALA A 235 -8.68 18.70 18.39
CA ALA A 235 -8.35 18.14 17.07
C ALA A 235 -9.59 17.96 16.19
N ALA A 236 -10.68 17.42 16.75
CA ALA A 236 -11.94 17.26 16.04
C ALA A 236 -12.54 18.60 15.59
N ASN A 237 -12.44 19.65 16.41
CA ASN A 237 -12.90 20.99 16.03
C ASN A 237 -11.99 21.58 14.93
N LYS A 238 -10.69 21.37 15.03
CA LYS A 238 -9.74 21.81 14.00
C LYS A 238 -10.05 21.18 12.63
N LEU A 239 -10.35 19.90 12.61
CA LEU A 239 -10.75 19.19 11.37
C LEU A 239 -12.07 19.72 10.78
N LYS A 240 -13.00 20.20 11.61
CA LYS A 240 -14.28 20.79 11.13
C LYS A 240 -14.10 22.18 10.53
N GLU A 241 -12.98 22.85 10.75
CA GLU A 241 -12.66 24.16 10.14
C GLU A 241 -12.19 24.01 8.69
N GLN A 242 -11.75 22.83 8.28
CA GLN A 242 -11.31 22.51 6.94
C GLN A 242 -12.47 22.29 5.97
#